data_7620cd1721464dc7c6099b8cc5ef595e
#
_entry.id   7620cd1721464dc7c6099b8cc5ef595e
#
_cell.length_a   1.000
_cell.length_b   1.000
_cell.length_c   1.000
_cell.angle_alpha   90.00
_cell.angle_beta   90.00
_cell.angle_gamma   90.00
#
_symmetry.space_group_name_H-M   'P 1'
#
loop_
_entity.id
_entity.type
_entity.pdbx_description
1 polymer ?
#
loop_
_entity_poly.entity_id
_entity_poly.type
_entity_poly.pdbx_seq_one_letter_code
_entity_poly.pdbx_strand_id
1 'polypeptide(L)'
;QVPVWLAGFEGTSNNESLGSLIVKLPDGRNEPLTVGYHKVSVEIRDQIARTTIEESFVNHTPSRLEGVFHFPLPQDASISGFGMWIGNDLVEADIVEKQRAREIYETILREKRDPGLLEWTSGNLFKARVFPIEAHSEKRVKIVYTQVLPLRANRYRYSYGLRSDLLRTKPLRELALTVTVNSALPLKGVTCPTHSVRTQQTAHSAQVEFAAQEYSPNRDFEVVCEVDAKQSDVVVIPHRRGDDGYLLVQLTPPGPEGNWQRELLPDGKPLKIVMLCDTSGSMDSEKRKQQAEFVATVLSSLGDEDRFLLGAIDVGTSWAFPELSAPSTENIAAAKDFLDKRVSLGWTNLDRGLADVIKKAPNDAQVIYIGDGIVSAGDTDPARFVKRLESLVGQGNSPNPSMRSFHAVSVGNISESTVMKGIASIGGGSVRSVGGEQTPVVVAKELLNEIAQPGLRDINVEFRGLKVAAVYPERLPNVAAGTQQILVGRYLPEGKDQVGEIIVTGKRGTEAVRYSAKINFKEAEEGNSFIPRLWARGH
;
A
#
# COMPACT_ATOMS: atom_id res chain seq x y z
N GLN A 1 19.97 8.85 -12.82
CA GLN A 1 20.51 8.16 -13.99
C GLN A 1 20.16 6.69 -13.83
N VAL A 2 19.41 6.12 -14.79
CA VAL A 2 19.13 4.69 -14.86
C VAL A 2 20.47 3.97 -14.97
N PRO A 3 20.74 2.92 -14.20
CA PRO A 3 21.96 2.14 -14.36
C PRO A 3 22.14 1.72 -15.81
N VAL A 4 23.35 1.82 -16.35
CA VAL A 4 23.64 1.59 -17.79
C VAL A 4 23.18 0.22 -18.28
N TRP A 5 23.12 -0.78 -17.41
CA TRP A 5 22.64 -2.14 -17.72
C TRP A 5 21.10 -2.26 -17.77
N LEU A 6 20.35 -1.29 -17.23
CA LEU A 6 18.88 -1.20 -17.36
C LEU A 6 18.46 -0.33 -18.55
N ALA A 7 19.40 0.36 -19.21
CA ALA A 7 19.08 1.17 -20.38
C ALA A 7 18.50 0.29 -21.50
N GLY A 8 17.32 0.63 -21.97
CA GLY A 8 16.58 -0.13 -22.99
C GLY A 8 15.55 -1.13 -22.45
N PHE A 9 15.43 -1.30 -21.12
CA PHE A 9 14.34 -2.04 -20.48
C PHE A 9 13.24 -1.11 -19.91
N GLU A 10 13.20 0.13 -20.39
CA GLU A 10 12.20 1.13 -20.05
C GLU A 10 10.91 0.85 -20.82
N GLY A 11 9.80 0.71 -20.13
CA GLY A 11 8.49 0.61 -20.76
C GLY A 11 7.69 -0.65 -20.47
N THR A 12 7.60 -1.05 -19.19
CA THR A 12 6.49 -1.92 -18.78
C THR A 12 5.21 -1.10 -18.80
N SER A 13 4.17 -1.65 -19.43
CA SER A 13 2.82 -1.10 -19.38
C SER A 13 2.39 -0.91 -17.92
N ASN A 14 1.84 0.26 -17.59
CA ASN A 14 1.32 0.55 -16.25
C ASN A 14 0.12 -0.34 -15.84
N ASN A 15 -0.36 -1.19 -16.74
CA ASN A 15 -1.49 -2.10 -16.54
C ASN A 15 -1.09 -3.53 -16.14
N GLU A 16 0.22 -3.79 -15.95
CA GLU A 16 0.68 -5.11 -15.54
C GLU A 16 0.57 -5.25 -14.02
N SER A 17 -0.29 -6.15 -13.56
CA SER A 17 -0.43 -6.53 -12.15
C SER A 17 0.32 -7.83 -11.82
N LEU A 18 0.73 -8.57 -12.84
CA LEU A 18 1.52 -9.80 -12.73
C LEU A 18 3.00 -9.54 -12.97
N GLY A 19 3.83 -10.47 -12.51
CA GLY A 19 5.24 -10.49 -12.85
C GLY A 19 5.45 -10.59 -14.36
N SER A 20 6.43 -9.88 -14.87
CA SER A 20 6.86 -9.95 -16.28
C SER A 20 8.36 -10.10 -16.37
N LEU A 21 8.83 -10.98 -17.28
CA LEU A 21 10.24 -11.16 -17.58
C LEU A 21 10.53 -10.62 -18.98
N ILE A 22 11.17 -9.46 -19.02
CA ILE A 22 11.53 -8.79 -20.27
C ILE A 22 12.95 -9.17 -20.60
N VAL A 23 13.15 -9.69 -21.81
CA VAL A 23 14.45 -10.13 -22.32
C VAL A 23 14.90 -9.27 -23.49
N LYS A 24 16.22 -9.16 -23.67
CA LYS A 24 16.82 -8.57 -24.84
C LYS A 24 17.14 -9.67 -25.85
N LEU A 25 16.51 -9.59 -27.03
CA LEU A 25 16.73 -10.52 -28.11
C LEU A 25 18.09 -10.25 -28.83
N PRO A 26 18.64 -11.21 -29.60
CA PRO A 26 19.88 -11.01 -30.35
C PRO A 26 19.82 -9.87 -31.36
N ASP A 27 18.64 -9.51 -31.84
CA ASP A 27 18.40 -8.37 -32.74
C ASP A 27 18.32 -7.01 -32.03
N GLY A 28 18.47 -7.01 -30.69
CA GLY A 28 18.46 -5.82 -29.86
C GLY A 28 17.08 -5.38 -29.37
N ARG A 29 15.99 -6.04 -29.78
CA ARG A 29 14.63 -5.74 -29.31
C ARG A 29 14.41 -6.28 -27.91
N ASN A 30 13.59 -5.58 -27.14
CA ASN A 30 13.11 -6.05 -25.85
C ASN A 30 11.74 -6.70 -26.04
N GLU A 31 11.58 -7.90 -25.50
CA GLU A 31 10.32 -8.66 -25.60
C GLU A 31 9.99 -9.35 -24.28
N PRO A 32 8.71 -9.31 -23.82
CA PRO A 32 8.29 -10.09 -22.67
C PRO A 32 8.19 -11.57 -23.03
N LEU A 33 8.74 -12.44 -22.18
CA LEU A 33 8.58 -13.88 -22.31
C LEU A 33 7.16 -14.32 -21.99
N THR A 34 6.73 -15.42 -22.62
CA THR A 34 5.42 -16.03 -22.33
C THR A 34 5.43 -16.63 -20.93
N VAL A 35 4.39 -16.35 -20.14
CA VAL A 35 4.20 -16.96 -18.82
C VAL A 35 3.69 -18.40 -19.03
N GLY A 36 4.41 -19.37 -18.50
CA GLY A 36 4.02 -20.78 -18.53
C GLY A 36 3.01 -21.09 -17.45
N TYR A 37 3.46 -21.18 -16.20
CA TYR A 37 2.57 -21.32 -15.06
C TYR A 37 2.73 -20.16 -14.07
N HIS A 38 1.66 -19.92 -13.32
CA HIS A 38 1.61 -18.92 -12.26
C HIS A 38 0.93 -19.55 -11.05
N LYS A 39 1.69 -19.80 -9.98
CA LYS A 39 1.21 -20.45 -8.77
C LYS A 39 1.36 -19.49 -7.59
N VAL A 40 0.27 -19.24 -6.90
CA VAL A 40 0.21 -18.32 -5.76
C VAL A 40 -0.28 -19.06 -4.54
N SER A 41 0.51 -19.06 -3.49
CA SER A 41 0.15 -19.58 -2.17
C SER A 41 0.14 -18.44 -1.16
N VAL A 42 -0.98 -18.25 -0.50
CA VAL A 42 -1.19 -17.17 0.47
C VAL A 42 -1.52 -17.77 1.82
N GLU A 43 -0.75 -17.38 2.81
CA GLU A 43 -1.03 -17.69 4.22
C GLU A 43 -1.46 -16.40 4.93
N ILE A 44 -2.70 -16.36 5.37
CA ILE A 44 -3.24 -15.25 6.17
C ILE A 44 -3.34 -15.72 7.61
N ARG A 45 -2.61 -15.07 8.51
CA ARG A 45 -2.76 -15.22 9.96
C ARG A 45 -3.29 -13.93 10.53
N ASP A 46 -4.53 -13.97 11.03
CA ASP A 46 -5.27 -12.78 11.42
C ASP A 46 -5.31 -11.79 10.26
N GLN A 47 -4.60 -10.66 10.34
CA GLN A 47 -4.55 -9.64 9.31
C GLN A 47 -3.23 -9.60 8.55
N ILE A 48 -2.38 -10.60 8.71
CA ILE A 48 -1.09 -10.64 8.05
C ILE A 48 -1.10 -11.69 6.97
N ALA A 49 -0.95 -11.24 5.74
CA ALA A 49 -0.87 -12.08 4.56
C ALA A 49 0.58 -12.25 4.11
N ARG A 50 1.04 -13.49 4.02
CA ARG A 50 2.29 -13.87 3.38
C ARG A 50 1.97 -14.51 2.05
N THR A 51 2.41 -13.91 0.96
CA THR A 51 2.19 -14.39 -0.39
C THR A 51 3.48 -14.97 -0.95
N THR A 52 3.41 -16.19 -1.43
CA THR A 52 4.49 -16.87 -2.17
C THR A 52 4.02 -17.09 -3.60
N ILE A 53 4.79 -16.63 -4.56
CA ILE A 53 4.50 -16.73 -5.98
C ILE A 53 5.62 -17.54 -6.63
N GLU A 54 5.24 -18.50 -7.44
CA GLU A 54 6.13 -19.20 -8.34
C GLU A 54 5.63 -19.00 -9.77
N GLU A 55 6.49 -18.45 -10.62
CA GLU A 55 6.20 -18.21 -12.04
C GLU A 55 7.24 -18.88 -12.93
N SER A 56 6.77 -19.37 -14.07
CA SER A 56 7.66 -19.82 -15.12
C SER A 56 7.51 -18.98 -16.39
N PHE A 57 8.64 -18.72 -17.03
CA PHE A 57 8.74 -17.95 -18.27
C PHE A 57 9.40 -18.79 -19.35
N VAL A 58 8.78 -18.88 -20.51
CA VAL A 58 9.20 -19.76 -21.60
C VAL A 58 10.03 -18.97 -22.61
N ASN A 59 11.28 -19.40 -22.80
CA ASN A 59 12.14 -18.93 -23.88
C ASN A 59 11.94 -19.83 -25.12
N HIS A 60 11.22 -19.33 -26.11
CA HIS A 60 10.98 -20.04 -27.37
C HIS A 60 12.11 -19.87 -28.38
N THR A 61 13.14 -19.07 -28.07
CA THR A 61 14.24 -18.78 -28.99
C THR A 61 15.37 -19.83 -28.90
N PRO A 62 16.18 -19.99 -29.95
CA PRO A 62 17.35 -20.87 -29.92
C PRO A 62 18.54 -20.26 -29.19
N SER A 63 18.39 -19.08 -28.59
CA SER A 63 19.47 -18.35 -27.93
C SER A 63 19.32 -18.38 -26.42
N ARG A 64 20.45 -18.43 -25.70
CA ARG A 64 20.52 -18.15 -24.27
C ARG A 64 20.29 -16.65 -24.08
N LEU A 65 19.36 -16.28 -23.21
CA LEU A 65 18.93 -14.89 -22.97
C LEU A 65 19.27 -14.45 -21.55
N GLU A 66 19.24 -13.14 -21.39
CA GLU A 66 19.26 -12.43 -20.14
C GLU A 66 18.04 -11.51 -20.09
N GLY A 67 17.45 -11.34 -18.91
CA GLY A 67 16.27 -10.51 -18.76
C GLY A 67 16.19 -9.80 -17.43
N VAL A 68 15.21 -8.91 -17.33
CA VAL A 68 14.84 -8.23 -16.09
C VAL A 68 13.42 -8.64 -15.73
N PHE A 69 13.28 -9.23 -14.55
CA PHE A 69 12.00 -9.55 -13.95
C PHE A 69 11.45 -8.30 -13.26
N HIS A 70 10.20 -7.97 -13.57
CA HIS A 70 9.47 -6.85 -13.00
C HIS A 70 8.25 -7.38 -12.25
N PHE A 71 8.05 -6.94 -11.01
CA PHE A 71 6.90 -7.32 -10.22
C PHE A 71 6.33 -6.13 -9.46
N PRO A 72 5.06 -5.73 -9.70
CA PRO A 72 4.39 -4.67 -8.95
C PRO A 72 3.95 -5.24 -7.59
N LEU A 73 4.55 -4.77 -6.50
CA LEU A 73 4.15 -5.12 -5.15
C LEU A 73 2.92 -4.32 -4.71
N PRO A 74 2.01 -4.90 -3.91
CA PRO A 74 1.01 -4.11 -3.21
C PRO A 74 1.66 -3.01 -2.37
N GLN A 75 1.00 -1.85 -2.23
CA GLN A 75 1.58 -0.66 -1.58
C GLN A 75 2.08 -0.91 -0.16
N ASP A 76 1.39 -1.79 0.59
CA ASP A 76 1.72 -2.13 1.97
C ASP A 76 2.54 -3.41 2.09
N ALA A 77 3.00 -3.98 0.97
CA ALA A 77 3.78 -5.19 0.96
C ALA A 77 5.27 -4.93 1.22
N SER A 78 5.88 -5.86 1.93
CA SER A 78 7.33 -5.96 2.10
C SER A 78 7.80 -7.25 1.47
N ILE A 79 8.74 -7.15 0.52
CA ILE A 79 9.37 -8.34 -0.05
C ILE A 79 10.20 -9.03 1.03
N SER A 80 10.07 -10.35 1.13
CA SER A 80 10.77 -11.15 2.14
C SER A 80 11.63 -12.26 1.54
N GLY A 81 11.55 -12.49 0.23
CA GLY A 81 12.37 -13.46 -0.48
C GLY A 81 12.23 -13.33 -1.99
N PHE A 82 13.33 -13.58 -2.68
CA PHE A 82 13.37 -13.78 -4.12
C PHE A 82 14.35 -14.89 -4.43
N GLY A 83 14.01 -15.72 -5.39
CA GLY A 83 14.88 -16.79 -5.86
C GLY A 83 14.61 -17.17 -7.31
N MET A 84 15.56 -17.82 -7.93
CA MET A 84 15.42 -18.39 -9.26
C MET A 84 15.99 -19.80 -9.30
N TRP A 85 15.42 -20.66 -10.12
CA TRP A 85 15.98 -21.98 -10.34
C TRP A 85 17.07 -21.94 -11.41
N ILE A 86 18.18 -22.56 -11.07
CA ILE A 86 19.28 -22.88 -12.01
C ILE A 86 19.34 -24.40 -12.08
N GLY A 87 18.86 -24.97 -13.19
CA GLY A 87 18.56 -26.40 -13.25
C GLY A 87 17.44 -26.76 -12.26
N ASN A 88 17.73 -27.66 -11.32
CA ASN A 88 16.79 -28.10 -10.28
C ASN A 88 16.98 -27.39 -8.93
N ASP A 89 18.02 -26.60 -8.80
CA ASP A 89 18.37 -25.94 -7.54
C ASP A 89 17.76 -24.55 -7.46
N LEU A 90 17.07 -24.26 -6.36
CA LEU A 90 16.60 -22.92 -6.04
C LEU A 90 17.75 -22.11 -5.45
N VAL A 91 18.17 -21.09 -6.17
CA VAL A 91 19.15 -20.10 -5.70
C VAL A 91 18.39 -18.90 -5.17
N GLU A 92 18.46 -18.69 -3.87
CA GLU A 92 17.85 -17.51 -3.23
C GLU A 92 18.84 -16.34 -3.30
N ALA A 93 18.30 -15.16 -3.60
CA ALA A 93 19.06 -13.93 -3.65
C ALA A 93 18.85 -13.12 -2.37
N ASP A 94 19.92 -12.55 -1.85
CA ASP A 94 19.84 -11.61 -0.74
C ASP A 94 19.13 -10.32 -1.18
N ILE A 95 18.15 -9.91 -0.40
CA ILE A 95 17.45 -8.64 -0.62
C ILE A 95 18.29 -7.55 0.05
N VAL A 96 18.82 -6.64 -0.74
CA VAL A 96 19.73 -5.59 -0.27
C VAL A 96 19.09 -4.23 -0.52
N GLU A 97 19.18 -3.32 0.45
CA GLU A 97 18.75 -1.94 0.28
C GLU A 97 19.51 -1.23 -0.86
N LYS A 98 18.84 -0.32 -1.54
CA LYS A 98 19.32 0.36 -2.77
C LYS A 98 20.76 0.91 -2.67
N GLN A 99 21.13 1.51 -1.54
CA GLN A 99 22.50 2.04 -1.36
C GLN A 99 23.53 0.91 -1.22
N ARG A 100 23.20 -0.11 -0.44
CA ARG A 100 24.07 -1.27 -0.21
C ARG A 100 24.16 -2.15 -1.45
N ALA A 101 23.07 -2.27 -2.22
CA ALA A 101 23.07 -2.94 -3.51
C ALA A 101 24.03 -2.26 -4.49
N ARG A 102 24.09 -0.92 -4.48
CA ARG A 102 25.00 -0.15 -5.32
C ARG A 102 26.47 -0.36 -4.93
N GLU A 103 26.78 -0.35 -3.64
CA GLU A 103 28.13 -0.61 -3.12
C GLU A 103 28.60 -2.04 -3.45
N ILE A 104 27.73 -3.02 -3.26
CA ILE A 104 27.98 -4.42 -3.60
C ILE A 104 28.18 -4.55 -5.11
N TYR A 105 27.35 -3.92 -5.94
CA TYR A 105 27.46 -3.92 -7.39
C TYR A 105 28.79 -3.33 -7.88
N GLU A 106 29.19 -2.18 -7.36
CA GLU A 106 30.49 -1.56 -7.68
C GLU A 106 31.67 -2.45 -7.28
N THR A 107 31.54 -3.17 -6.16
CA THR A 107 32.54 -4.13 -5.69
C THR A 107 32.62 -5.36 -6.60
N ILE A 108 31.48 -5.86 -7.04
CA ILE A 108 31.36 -7.04 -7.89
C ILE A 108 31.80 -6.76 -9.33
N LEU A 109 31.49 -5.58 -9.86
CA LEU A 109 32.03 -5.12 -11.14
C LEU A 109 33.57 -5.12 -11.14
N ARG A 110 34.18 -4.76 -10.00
CA ARG A 110 35.65 -4.83 -9.82
C ARG A 110 36.17 -6.27 -9.77
N GLU A 111 35.38 -7.20 -9.23
CA GLU A 111 35.76 -8.60 -9.04
C GLU A 111 35.35 -9.53 -10.20
N LYS A 112 34.67 -9.03 -11.24
CA LYS A 112 34.13 -9.80 -12.39
C LYS A 112 33.27 -11.02 -12.02
N ARG A 113 32.63 -10.99 -10.87
CA ARG A 113 31.63 -12.00 -10.48
C ARG A 113 30.24 -11.49 -10.82
N ASP A 114 29.37 -12.37 -11.30
CA ASP A 114 28.02 -12.04 -11.82
C ASP A 114 26.93 -12.45 -10.80
N PRO A 115 26.56 -11.60 -9.86
CA PRO A 115 25.45 -11.88 -8.96
C PRO A 115 24.14 -11.39 -9.54
N GLY A 116 23.09 -12.13 -9.30
CA GLY A 116 21.72 -11.64 -9.48
C GLY A 116 21.44 -10.49 -8.53
N LEU A 117 21.54 -9.26 -9.02
CA LEU A 117 21.27 -8.08 -8.21
C LEU A 117 19.79 -7.76 -8.20
N LEU A 118 19.30 -7.55 -6.98
CA LEU A 118 17.97 -7.05 -6.70
C LEU A 118 18.03 -5.53 -6.56
N GLU A 119 17.26 -4.82 -7.34
CA GLU A 119 17.17 -3.38 -7.26
C GLU A 119 15.73 -2.93 -6.98
N TRP A 120 15.59 -2.17 -5.91
CA TRP A 120 14.36 -1.47 -5.60
C TRP A 120 14.37 -0.16 -6.37
N THR A 121 13.48 -0.01 -7.32
CA THR A 121 13.29 1.27 -8.03
C THR A 121 12.25 2.13 -7.31
N SER A 122 12.16 3.40 -7.65
CA SER A 122 11.10 4.29 -7.15
C SER A 122 9.71 3.69 -7.39
N GLY A 123 8.84 3.80 -6.41
CA GLY A 123 7.52 3.18 -6.39
C GLY A 123 7.52 1.78 -5.78
N ASN A 124 6.44 1.06 -5.99
CA ASN A 124 6.24 -0.32 -5.53
C ASN A 124 6.65 -1.37 -6.57
N LEU A 125 7.42 -1.00 -7.59
CA LEU A 125 7.91 -1.91 -8.62
C LEU A 125 9.24 -2.54 -8.19
N PHE A 126 9.20 -3.87 -8.00
CA PHE A 126 10.38 -4.69 -7.75
C PHE A 126 11.01 -5.11 -9.07
N LYS A 127 12.33 -5.02 -9.18
CA LYS A 127 13.09 -5.47 -10.35
C LYS A 127 14.21 -6.41 -9.94
N ALA A 128 14.40 -7.48 -10.73
CA ALA A 128 15.48 -8.43 -10.55
C ALA A 128 16.07 -8.85 -11.89
N ARG A 129 17.40 -8.91 -11.97
CA ARG A 129 18.09 -9.48 -13.11
C ARG A 129 17.99 -11.01 -13.10
N VAL A 130 17.63 -11.61 -14.21
CA VAL A 130 17.45 -13.05 -14.36
C VAL A 130 18.38 -13.58 -15.45
N PHE A 131 19.32 -14.45 -15.05
CA PHE A 131 20.29 -15.09 -15.92
C PHE A 131 20.78 -16.39 -15.30
N PRO A 132 21.12 -17.45 -16.07
CA PRO A 132 20.83 -17.59 -17.49
C PRO A 132 19.37 -17.99 -17.76
N ILE A 133 18.87 -17.62 -18.95
CA ILE A 133 17.61 -18.12 -19.50
C ILE A 133 17.98 -18.97 -20.72
N GLU A 134 17.99 -20.29 -20.54
CA GLU A 134 18.49 -21.20 -21.56
C GLU A 134 17.58 -21.22 -22.80
N ALA A 135 18.15 -21.59 -23.95
CA ALA A 135 17.41 -21.74 -25.20
C ALA A 135 16.34 -22.84 -25.09
N HIS A 136 15.16 -22.59 -25.67
CA HIS A 136 14.03 -23.54 -25.69
C HIS A 136 13.69 -24.14 -24.31
N SER A 137 13.77 -23.34 -23.25
CA SER A 137 13.57 -23.79 -21.88
C SER A 137 12.66 -22.88 -21.08
N GLU A 138 12.23 -23.37 -19.92
CA GLU A 138 11.50 -22.59 -18.91
C GLU A 138 12.45 -22.04 -17.85
N LYS A 139 12.34 -20.75 -17.56
CA LYS A 139 12.97 -20.13 -16.40
C LYS A 139 11.95 -19.96 -15.29
N ARG A 140 12.26 -20.48 -14.11
CA ARG A 140 11.38 -20.38 -12.94
C ARG A 140 11.91 -19.34 -11.96
N VAL A 141 11.02 -18.53 -11.42
CA VAL A 141 11.32 -17.54 -10.39
C VAL A 141 10.33 -17.70 -9.21
N LYS A 142 10.80 -17.33 -8.03
CA LYS A 142 10.01 -17.32 -6.79
C LYS A 142 10.13 -15.97 -6.13
N ILE A 143 9.00 -15.39 -5.73
CA ILE A 143 8.95 -14.17 -4.95
C ILE A 143 8.08 -14.39 -3.71
N VAL A 144 8.50 -13.83 -2.59
CA VAL A 144 7.75 -13.88 -1.33
C VAL A 144 7.64 -12.48 -0.76
N TYR A 145 6.42 -12.09 -0.44
CA TYR A 145 6.18 -10.82 0.25
C TYR A 145 5.15 -10.97 1.38
N THR A 146 5.16 -10.01 2.29
CA THR A 146 4.23 -9.94 3.41
C THR A 146 3.55 -8.59 3.41
N GLN A 147 2.25 -8.56 3.68
CA GLN A 147 1.44 -7.35 3.78
C GLN A 147 0.50 -7.43 4.98
N VAL A 148 0.13 -6.27 5.51
CA VAL A 148 -0.90 -6.16 6.53
C VAL A 148 -2.22 -5.80 5.87
N LEU A 149 -3.27 -6.57 6.17
CA LEU A 149 -4.61 -6.35 5.66
C LEU A 149 -5.40 -5.48 6.66
N PRO A 150 -5.80 -4.26 6.31
CA PRO A 150 -6.58 -3.41 7.21
C PRO A 150 -7.92 -4.06 7.58
N LEU A 151 -8.21 -4.12 8.88
CA LEU A 151 -9.54 -4.51 9.36
C LEU A 151 -10.46 -3.30 9.28
N ARG A 152 -11.60 -3.44 8.59
CA ARG A 152 -12.63 -2.41 8.46
C ARG A 152 -14.00 -3.04 8.59
N ALA A 153 -14.81 -2.52 9.49
CA ALA A 153 -16.16 -3.06 9.75
C ALA A 153 -16.17 -4.59 9.93
N ASN A 154 -15.24 -5.12 10.75
CA ASN A 154 -15.04 -6.55 11.00
C ASN A 154 -14.66 -7.39 9.76
N ARG A 155 -14.20 -6.75 8.70
CA ARG A 155 -13.76 -7.41 7.46
C ARG A 155 -12.34 -7.00 7.11
N TYR A 156 -11.57 -7.95 6.63
CA TYR A 156 -10.32 -7.68 5.92
C TYR A 156 -10.35 -8.34 4.56
N ARG A 157 -9.68 -7.69 3.60
CA ARG A 157 -9.68 -8.07 2.20
C ARG A 157 -8.26 -8.33 1.74
N TYR A 158 -8.05 -9.49 1.16
CA TYR A 158 -6.84 -9.81 0.42
C TYR A 158 -7.16 -9.65 -1.07
N SER A 159 -6.35 -8.88 -1.78
CA SER A 159 -6.45 -8.71 -3.23
C SER A 159 -5.13 -9.09 -3.89
N TYR A 160 -5.22 -9.91 -4.93
CA TYR A 160 -4.09 -10.31 -5.76
C TYR A 160 -4.33 -9.85 -7.19
N GLY A 161 -3.43 -8.99 -7.70
CA GLY A 161 -3.52 -8.47 -9.05
C GLY A 161 -3.29 -9.55 -10.10
N LEU A 162 -4.26 -9.79 -10.96
CA LEU A 162 -4.18 -10.74 -12.06
C LEU A 162 -4.28 -10.07 -13.44
N ARG A 163 -4.66 -8.79 -13.49
CA ARG A 163 -4.84 -8.10 -14.77
C ARG A 163 -3.50 -7.87 -15.45
N SER A 164 -3.44 -8.20 -16.73
CA SER A 164 -2.26 -8.01 -17.56
C SER A 164 -2.69 -7.86 -19.02
N ASP A 165 -2.18 -6.82 -19.67
CA ASP A 165 -2.41 -6.62 -21.09
C ASP A 165 -1.70 -7.69 -21.94
N LEU A 166 -0.58 -8.23 -21.45
CA LEU A 166 0.13 -9.34 -22.10
C LEU A 166 -0.73 -10.61 -22.16
N LEU A 167 -1.51 -10.89 -21.11
CA LEU A 167 -2.33 -12.09 -21.02
C LEU A 167 -3.61 -12.04 -21.88
N ARG A 168 -3.94 -10.89 -22.46
CA ARG A 168 -5.03 -10.79 -23.44
C ARG A 168 -4.68 -11.49 -24.75
N THR A 169 -3.39 -11.47 -25.12
CA THR A 169 -2.90 -12.07 -26.36
C THR A 169 -2.20 -13.40 -26.15
N LYS A 170 -1.64 -13.62 -24.96
CA LYS A 170 -0.92 -14.84 -24.57
C LYS A 170 -1.46 -15.34 -23.23
N PRO A 171 -2.53 -16.18 -23.22
CA PRO A 171 -3.11 -16.71 -21.98
C PRO A 171 -2.08 -17.43 -21.10
N LEU A 172 -2.32 -17.42 -19.77
CA LEU A 172 -1.61 -18.27 -18.83
C LEU A 172 -1.89 -19.73 -19.13
N ARG A 173 -0.85 -20.54 -19.34
CA ARG A 173 -1.03 -21.98 -19.55
C ARG A 173 -1.63 -22.66 -18.32
N GLU A 174 -1.19 -22.27 -17.12
CA GLU A 174 -1.69 -22.78 -15.85
C GLU A 174 -1.70 -21.69 -14.80
N LEU A 175 -2.83 -21.51 -14.13
CA LEU A 175 -3.00 -20.64 -12.97
C LEU A 175 -3.51 -21.46 -11.79
N ALA A 176 -2.85 -21.33 -10.63
CA ALA A 176 -3.30 -21.91 -9.37
C ALA A 176 -3.16 -20.90 -8.23
N LEU A 177 -4.24 -20.67 -7.50
CA LEU A 177 -4.26 -19.80 -6.32
C LEU A 177 -4.80 -20.59 -5.14
N THR A 178 -4.07 -20.57 -4.04
CA THR A 178 -4.50 -21.17 -2.77
C THR A 178 -4.34 -20.13 -1.67
N VAL A 179 -5.43 -19.84 -0.95
CA VAL A 179 -5.42 -18.93 0.20
C VAL A 179 -5.82 -19.71 1.44
N THR A 180 -4.92 -19.80 2.39
CA THR A 180 -5.15 -20.41 3.71
C THR A 180 -5.30 -19.30 4.74
N VAL A 181 -6.41 -19.30 5.46
CA VAL A 181 -6.74 -18.31 6.48
C VAL A 181 -6.72 -19.00 7.85
N ASN A 182 -6.02 -18.42 8.81
CA ASN A 182 -6.06 -18.78 10.22
C ASN A 182 -6.34 -17.52 11.04
N SER A 183 -7.34 -17.58 11.91
CA SER A 183 -7.81 -16.43 12.68
C SER A 183 -7.98 -16.78 14.16
N ALA A 184 -7.43 -15.94 15.03
CA ALA A 184 -7.68 -16.03 16.47
C ALA A 184 -9.16 -15.69 16.80
N LEU A 185 -9.77 -14.81 15.99
CA LEU A 185 -11.19 -14.49 16.08
C LEU A 185 -12.02 -15.49 15.26
N PRO A 186 -13.25 -15.83 15.69
CA PRO A 186 -14.12 -16.68 14.90
C PRO A 186 -14.41 -16.05 13.51
N LEU A 187 -14.33 -16.87 12.48
CA LEU A 187 -14.66 -16.48 11.11
C LEU A 187 -16.17 -16.60 10.91
N LYS A 188 -16.85 -15.48 10.65
CA LYS A 188 -18.27 -15.47 10.24
C LYS A 188 -18.45 -15.93 8.81
N GLY A 189 -17.50 -15.59 7.93
CA GLY A 189 -17.54 -15.98 6.54
C GLY A 189 -16.26 -15.67 5.80
N VAL A 190 -15.90 -16.52 4.85
CA VAL A 190 -14.83 -16.29 3.89
C VAL A 190 -15.41 -16.44 2.48
N THR A 191 -15.31 -15.39 1.69
CA THR A 191 -15.91 -15.32 0.36
C THR A 191 -14.90 -14.83 -0.68
N CYS A 192 -15.09 -15.23 -1.92
CA CYS A 192 -14.37 -14.71 -3.08
C CYS A 192 -15.38 -14.07 -4.03
N PRO A 193 -15.54 -12.73 -4.01
CA PRO A 193 -16.57 -12.07 -4.85
C PRO A 193 -16.21 -12.05 -6.34
N THR A 194 -14.95 -12.30 -6.68
CA THR A 194 -14.42 -12.13 -8.03
C THR A 194 -14.37 -13.41 -8.85
N HIS A 195 -14.18 -14.56 -8.21
CA HIS A 195 -13.99 -15.85 -8.87
C HIS A 195 -14.86 -16.93 -8.24
N SER A 196 -15.23 -17.93 -9.05
CA SER A 196 -15.88 -19.14 -8.55
C SER A 196 -14.82 -20.06 -7.96
N VAL A 197 -14.79 -20.21 -6.65
CA VAL A 197 -13.75 -20.91 -5.90
C VAL A 197 -14.29 -22.11 -5.14
N ARG A 198 -13.40 -23.03 -4.81
CA ARG A 198 -13.66 -24.05 -3.79
C ARG A 198 -13.27 -23.50 -2.44
N THR A 199 -14.20 -23.49 -1.50
CA THR A 199 -13.96 -23.01 -0.13
C THR A 199 -14.25 -24.11 0.89
N GLN A 200 -13.33 -24.30 1.83
CA GLN A 200 -13.52 -25.10 3.04
C GLN A 200 -13.31 -24.18 4.24
N GLN A 201 -14.23 -24.18 5.20
CA GLN A 201 -14.19 -23.28 6.35
C GLN A 201 -14.52 -24.00 7.63
N THR A 202 -13.79 -23.65 8.70
CA THR A 202 -14.07 -23.97 10.10
C THR A 202 -14.33 -22.68 10.89
N ALA A 203 -14.53 -22.78 12.19
CA ALA A 203 -14.71 -21.59 13.03
C ALA A 203 -13.49 -20.63 13.03
N HIS A 204 -12.27 -21.14 12.84
CA HIS A 204 -11.04 -20.36 12.94
C HIS A 204 -10.10 -20.50 11.74
N SER A 205 -10.47 -21.30 10.74
CA SER A 205 -9.65 -21.48 9.55
C SER A 205 -10.50 -21.57 8.29
N ALA A 206 -9.90 -21.20 7.16
CA ALA A 206 -10.50 -21.43 5.86
C ALA A 206 -9.42 -21.68 4.81
N GLN A 207 -9.80 -22.41 3.77
CA GLN A 207 -8.99 -22.63 2.57
C GLN A 207 -9.82 -22.28 1.36
N VAL A 208 -9.28 -21.43 0.49
CA VAL A 208 -9.90 -21.00 -0.76
C VAL A 208 -8.99 -21.40 -1.91
N GLU A 209 -9.52 -22.11 -2.89
CA GLU A 209 -8.76 -22.65 -4.02
C GLU A 209 -9.39 -22.23 -5.34
N PHE A 210 -8.53 -21.79 -6.27
CA PHE A 210 -8.88 -21.51 -7.65
C PHE A 210 -7.81 -22.07 -8.57
N ALA A 211 -8.21 -22.73 -9.65
CA ALA A 211 -7.32 -23.23 -10.69
C ALA A 211 -7.95 -23.05 -12.06
N ALA A 212 -7.14 -22.71 -13.06
CA ALA A 212 -7.56 -22.57 -14.44
C ALA A 212 -6.41 -22.90 -15.40
N GLN A 213 -6.77 -23.33 -16.62
CA GLN A 213 -5.83 -23.56 -17.70
C GLN A 213 -6.20 -22.69 -18.91
N GLU A 214 -5.21 -22.31 -19.71
CA GLU A 214 -5.35 -21.41 -20.85
C GLU A 214 -6.21 -20.17 -20.50
N TYR A 215 -5.82 -19.51 -19.39
CA TYR A 215 -6.63 -18.52 -18.71
C TYR A 215 -6.14 -17.09 -19.00
N SER A 216 -7.06 -16.24 -19.44
CA SER A 216 -6.85 -14.80 -19.59
C SER A 216 -7.65 -14.05 -18.51
N PRO A 217 -7.02 -13.65 -17.41
CA PRO A 217 -7.72 -12.97 -16.32
C PRO A 217 -8.20 -11.58 -16.75
N ASN A 218 -9.44 -11.27 -16.42
CA ASN A 218 -10.05 -9.96 -16.68
C ASN A 218 -10.32 -9.15 -15.41
N ARG A 219 -10.08 -9.74 -14.24
CA ARG A 219 -10.23 -9.12 -12.92
C ARG A 219 -9.23 -9.68 -11.93
N ASP A 220 -8.99 -8.92 -10.87
CA ASP A 220 -8.12 -9.33 -9.78
C ASP A 220 -8.81 -10.38 -8.89
N PHE A 221 -8.02 -11.21 -8.21
CA PHE A 221 -8.52 -12.23 -7.31
C PHE A 221 -8.68 -11.64 -5.91
N GLU A 222 -9.88 -11.72 -5.33
CA GLU A 222 -10.16 -11.18 -4.00
C GLU A 222 -10.70 -12.24 -3.05
N VAL A 223 -10.20 -12.23 -1.81
CA VAL A 223 -10.77 -12.97 -0.70
C VAL A 223 -11.15 -12.00 0.41
N VAL A 224 -12.40 -12.07 0.84
CA VAL A 224 -12.95 -11.26 1.93
C VAL A 224 -13.21 -12.15 3.13
N CYS A 225 -12.58 -11.84 4.25
CA CYS A 225 -12.76 -12.53 5.52
C CYS A 225 -13.55 -11.64 6.47
N GLU A 226 -14.68 -12.14 6.95
CA GLU A 226 -15.48 -11.51 8.00
C GLU A 226 -15.24 -12.21 9.33
N VAL A 227 -14.85 -11.46 10.36
CA VAL A 227 -14.56 -11.98 11.70
C VAL A 227 -15.60 -11.52 12.72
N ASP A 228 -15.81 -12.32 13.77
CA ASP A 228 -16.63 -11.91 14.90
C ASP A 228 -15.76 -11.18 15.92
N ALA A 229 -15.42 -9.93 15.60
CA ALA A 229 -14.75 -9.06 16.53
C ALA A 229 -15.76 -8.49 17.54
N LYS A 230 -15.89 -9.13 18.68
CA LYS A 230 -16.30 -8.40 19.89
C LYS A 230 -15.15 -7.46 20.19
N GLN A 231 -15.34 -6.18 19.89
CA GLN A 231 -14.32 -5.16 19.77
C GLN A 231 -13.34 -5.18 20.96
N SER A 232 -12.13 -5.66 20.71
CA SER A 232 -10.98 -5.28 21.52
C SER A 232 -10.38 -4.06 20.84
N ASP A 233 -10.44 -2.91 21.49
CA ASP A 233 -9.92 -1.65 20.94
C ASP A 233 -8.40 -1.70 20.76
N VAL A 234 -7.74 -2.58 21.51
CA VAL A 234 -6.29 -2.82 21.45
C VAL A 234 -6.01 -4.32 21.51
N VAL A 235 -5.32 -4.83 20.51
CA VAL A 235 -4.84 -6.22 20.47
C VAL A 235 -3.32 -6.20 20.47
N VAL A 236 -2.69 -7.06 21.26
CA VAL A 236 -1.25 -7.16 21.35
C VAL A 236 -0.80 -8.57 21.00
N ILE A 237 0.13 -8.68 20.06
CA ILE A 237 0.70 -9.95 19.62
C ILE A 237 2.19 -9.95 19.96
N PRO A 238 2.62 -10.74 20.96
CA PRO A 238 4.01 -10.88 21.31
C PRO A 238 4.72 -11.87 20.37
N HIS A 239 6.00 -11.63 20.11
CA HIS A 239 6.87 -12.54 19.38
C HIS A 239 8.23 -12.62 20.05
N ARG A 240 8.82 -13.82 20.07
CA ARG A 240 10.15 -14.07 20.61
C ARG A 240 11.01 -14.77 19.57
N ARG A 241 12.25 -14.30 19.38
CA ARG A 241 13.25 -14.94 18.55
C ARG A 241 14.56 -15.02 19.32
N GLY A 242 14.85 -16.20 19.90
CA GLY A 242 15.98 -16.35 20.82
C GLY A 242 15.84 -15.40 22.02
N ASP A 243 16.85 -14.55 22.22
CA ASP A 243 16.85 -13.54 23.30
C ASP A 243 16.20 -12.22 22.89
N ASP A 244 15.79 -12.06 21.62
CA ASP A 244 15.13 -10.87 21.13
C ASP A 244 13.60 -10.99 21.26
N GLY A 245 12.97 -9.94 21.81
CA GLY A 245 11.54 -9.82 21.95
C GLY A 245 10.96 -8.72 21.06
N TYR A 246 9.85 -9.02 20.40
CA TYR A 246 9.11 -8.08 19.57
C TYR A 246 7.64 -8.12 19.93
N LEU A 247 6.94 -7.02 19.71
CA LEU A 247 5.51 -6.93 19.88
C LEU A 247 4.87 -6.19 18.72
N LEU A 248 3.65 -6.59 18.38
CA LEU A 248 2.79 -5.88 17.46
C LEU A 248 1.54 -5.46 18.22
N VAL A 249 1.20 -4.19 18.18
CA VAL A 249 -0.01 -3.62 18.77
C VAL A 249 -0.93 -3.19 17.64
N GLN A 250 -2.16 -3.67 17.67
CA GLN A 250 -3.23 -3.27 16.77
C GLN A 250 -4.20 -2.38 17.55
N LEU A 251 -4.30 -1.12 17.15
CA LEU A 251 -5.25 -0.16 17.69
C LEU A 251 -6.39 0.02 16.68
N THR A 252 -7.60 -0.31 17.09
CA THR A 252 -8.81 -0.14 16.27
C THR A 252 -9.83 0.66 17.08
N PRO A 253 -9.91 1.98 16.93
CA PRO A 253 -10.95 2.75 17.61
C PRO A 253 -12.32 2.26 17.16
N PRO A 254 -13.27 2.02 18.08
CA PRO A 254 -14.60 1.55 17.72
C PRO A 254 -15.26 2.55 16.77
N GLY A 255 -15.86 2.00 15.71
CA GLY A 255 -16.74 2.74 14.81
C GLY A 255 -18.07 3.08 15.51
N PRO A 256 -18.90 3.93 14.93
CA PRO A 256 -20.27 4.13 15.39
C PRO A 256 -21.04 2.81 15.31
N GLU A 257 -21.94 2.57 16.26
CA GLU A 257 -22.83 1.42 16.21
C GLU A 257 -23.79 1.56 15.02
N GLY A 258 -23.84 0.54 14.14
CA GLY A 258 -24.75 0.44 13.00
C GLY A 258 -24.09 0.70 11.63
N ASN A 259 -24.89 0.56 10.56
CA ASN A 259 -24.48 0.89 9.19
C ASN A 259 -24.49 2.42 9.02
N TRP A 260 -23.34 3.01 9.20
CA TRP A 260 -23.15 4.44 9.09
C TRP A 260 -23.03 4.85 7.61
N GLN A 261 -23.97 5.66 7.14
CA GLN A 261 -23.91 6.35 5.86
C GLN A 261 -23.98 7.85 6.12
N ARG A 262 -23.18 8.65 5.39
CA ARG A 262 -23.16 10.11 5.52
C ARG A 262 -24.55 10.75 5.38
N GLU A 263 -25.38 10.16 4.53
CA GLU A 263 -26.79 10.59 4.30
C GLU A 263 -27.67 10.44 5.55
N LEU A 264 -27.24 9.63 6.53
CA LEU A 264 -27.96 9.39 7.77
C LEU A 264 -27.41 10.21 8.94
N LEU A 265 -26.43 11.10 8.68
CA LEU A 265 -25.91 12.02 9.69
C LEU A 265 -26.85 13.22 9.87
N PRO A 266 -27.62 13.27 10.97
CA PRO A 266 -28.21 14.52 11.38
C PRO A 266 -27.07 15.44 11.86
N ASP A 267 -26.97 16.63 11.29
CA ASP A 267 -26.13 17.74 11.76
C ASP A 267 -24.61 17.50 11.82
N GLY A 268 -24.04 16.77 10.87
CA GLY A 268 -22.60 16.71 10.68
C GLY A 268 -22.04 18.11 10.38
N LYS A 269 -20.86 18.46 10.95
CA LYS A 269 -20.18 19.70 10.59
C LYS A 269 -19.94 19.74 9.08
N PRO A 270 -20.18 20.88 8.42
CA PRO A 270 -19.88 21.02 7.00
C PRO A 270 -18.43 20.63 6.69
N LEU A 271 -18.24 19.82 5.65
CA LEU A 271 -16.91 19.42 5.23
C LEU A 271 -16.25 20.51 4.38
N LYS A 272 -14.96 20.69 4.58
CA LYS A 272 -14.09 21.52 3.75
C LYS A 272 -13.05 20.60 3.10
N ILE A 273 -13.24 20.30 1.83
CA ILE A 273 -12.41 19.33 1.10
C ILE A 273 -11.53 20.08 0.11
N VAL A 274 -10.22 19.86 0.21
CA VAL A 274 -9.24 20.36 -0.74
C VAL A 274 -8.63 19.17 -1.47
N MET A 275 -8.86 19.06 -2.76
CA MET A 275 -8.31 18.01 -3.60
C MET A 275 -7.12 18.53 -4.40
N LEU A 276 -6.01 17.79 -4.39
CA LEU A 276 -4.82 18.06 -5.18
C LEU A 276 -4.58 16.88 -6.14
N CYS A 277 -4.85 17.09 -7.42
CA CYS A 277 -4.72 16.10 -8.48
C CYS A 277 -3.36 16.18 -9.13
N ASP A 278 -2.63 15.07 -9.14
CA ASP A 278 -1.39 14.93 -9.91
C ASP A 278 -1.72 14.89 -11.41
N THR A 279 -1.11 15.79 -12.16
CA THR A 279 -1.28 15.88 -13.61
C THR A 279 0.05 15.79 -14.37
N SER A 280 1.07 15.21 -13.73
CA SER A 280 2.40 14.99 -14.29
C SER A 280 2.42 13.93 -15.38
N GLY A 281 3.57 13.77 -16.02
CA GLY A 281 3.76 12.82 -17.13
C GLY A 281 3.64 11.34 -16.76
N SER A 282 3.78 10.99 -15.48
CA SER A 282 3.55 9.63 -14.98
C SER A 282 2.07 9.25 -14.92
N MET A 283 1.17 10.26 -15.00
CA MET A 283 -0.27 10.11 -15.01
C MET A 283 -0.78 9.93 -16.44
N ASP A 284 -0.76 8.67 -16.92
CA ASP A 284 -1.31 8.30 -18.23
C ASP A 284 -2.83 8.49 -18.34
N SER A 285 -3.39 8.25 -19.51
CA SER A 285 -4.81 8.47 -19.79
C SER A 285 -5.74 7.64 -18.90
N GLU A 286 -5.37 6.41 -18.55
CA GLU A 286 -6.20 5.55 -17.69
C GLU A 286 -6.17 6.03 -16.24
N LYS A 287 -5.00 6.37 -15.71
CA LYS A 287 -4.85 6.96 -14.38
C LYS A 287 -5.63 8.29 -14.28
N ARG A 288 -5.54 9.13 -15.31
CA ARG A 288 -6.26 10.40 -15.39
C ARG A 288 -7.78 10.20 -15.38
N LYS A 289 -8.28 9.18 -16.08
CA LYS A 289 -9.68 8.80 -16.09
C LYS A 289 -10.15 8.35 -14.71
N GLN A 290 -9.40 7.47 -14.05
CA GLN A 290 -9.70 7.01 -12.69
C GLN A 290 -9.67 8.16 -11.68
N GLN A 291 -8.72 9.08 -11.81
CA GLN A 291 -8.64 10.30 -11.01
C GLN A 291 -9.87 11.18 -11.21
N ALA A 292 -10.27 11.44 -12.46
CA ALA A 292 -11.44 12.25 -12.78
C ALA A 292 -12.74 11.62 -12.26
N GLU A 293 -12.90 10.31 -12.34
CA GLU A 293 -14.04 9.58 -11.80
C GLU A 293 -14.10 9.64 -10.27
N PHE A 294 -12.94 9.49 -9.59
CA PHE A 294 -12.84 9.68 -8.15
C PHE A 294 -13.27 11.08 -7.73
N VAL A 295 -12.71 12.12 -8.36
CA VAL A 295 -13.05 13.53 -8.08
C VAL A 295 -14.53 13.79 -8.34
N ALA A 296 -15.08 13.31 -9.46
CA ALA A 296 -16.48 13.45 -9.78
C ALA A 296 -17.39 12.82 -8.72
N THR A 297 -17.01 11.65 -8.21
CA THR A 297 -17.77 10.96 -7.14
C THR A 297 -17.72 11.74 -5.83
N VAL A 298 -16.54 12.24 -5.44
CA VAL A 298 -16.42 13.09 -4.24
C VAL A 298 -17.31 14.31 -4.38
N LEU A 299 -17.20 15.07 -5.47
CA LEU A 299 -17.95 16.31 -5.68
C LEU A 299 -19.47 16.10 -5.70
N SER A 300 -19.94 15.02 -6.35
CA SER A 300 -21.37 14.70 -6.40
C SER A 300 -21.97 14.18 -5.08
N SER A 301 -21.10 13.85 -4.11
CA SER A 301 -21.50 13.37 -2.78
C SER A 301 -21.47 14.48 -1.72
N LEU A 302 -21.07 15.69 -2.07
CA LEU A 302 -21.06 16.85 -1.17
C LEU A 302 -22.46 17.43 -1.01
N GLY A 303 -22.79 17.85 0.21
CA GLY A 303 -24.03 18.59 0.52
C GLY A 303 -23.88 20.09 0.34
N ASP A 304 -24.98 20.82 0.38
CA ASP A 304 -25.04 22.27 0.11
C ASP A 304 -24.19 23.12 1.07
N GLU A 305 -24.02 22.66 2.30
CA GLU A 305 -23.21 23.34 3.32
C GLU A 305 -21.72 23.05 3.21
N ASP A 306 -21.33 21.98 2.46
CA ASP A 306 -19.93 21.64 2.25
C ASP A 306 -19.24 22.65 1.33
N ARG A 307 -17.92 22.68 1.39
CA ARG A 307 -17.09 23.52 0.52
C ARG A 307 -15.94 22.71 -0.03
N PHE A 308 -15.57 22.98 -1.27
CA PHE A 308 -14.46 22.31 -1.90
C PHE A 308 -13.53 23.25 -2.66
N LEU A 309 -12.30 22.83 -2.83
CA LEU A 309 -11.31 23.44 -3.70
C LEU A 309 -10.58 22.34 -4.47
N LEU A 310 -10.41 22.54 -5.77
CA LEU A 310 -9.71 21.59 -6.64
C LEU A 310 -8.46 22.24 -7.21
N GLY A 311 -7.32 21.60 -7.02
CA GLY A 311 -6.03 21.94 -7.59
C GLY A 311 -5.46 20.84 -8.45
N ALA A 312 -4.64 21.20 -9.41
CA ALA A 312 -3.84 20.31 -10.23
C ALA A 312 -2.35 20.64 -10.02
N ILE A 313 -1.51 19.61 -9.91
CA ILE A 313 -0.08 19.76 -9.72
C ILE A 313 0.70 19.05 -10.81
N ASP A 314 1.73 19.75 -11.29
CA ASP A 314 2.85 19.25 -12.06
C ASP A 314 4.14 19.97 -11.61
N VAL A 315 4.83 20.73 -12.42
CA VAL A 315 5.94 21.61 -11.99
C VAL A 315 5.48 22.78 -11.13
N GLY A 316 4.19 23.07 -11.12
CA GLY A 316 3.53 24.11 -10.32
C GLY A 316 2.09 23.74 -10.03
N THR A 317 1.45 24.52 -9.17
CA THR A 317 0.06 24.30 -8.77
C THR A 317 -0.87 25.24 -9.53
N SER A 318 -1.94 24.70 -10.09
CA SER A 318 -3.05 25.46 -10.67
C SER A 318 -4.33 25.14 -9.93
N TRP A 319 -5.20 26.13 -9.75
CA TRP A 319 -6.44 25.99 -8.99
C TRP A 319 -7.66 26.27 -9.87
N ALA A 320 -8.70 25.45 -9.72
CA ALA A 320 -9.96 25.64 -10.44
C ALA A 320 -10.69 26.92 -9.98
N PHE A 321 -10.53 27.27 -8.71
CA PHE A 321 -11.15 28.45 -8.09
C PHE A 321 -10.13 29.21 -7.22
N PRO A 322 -10.31 30.51 -6.99
CA PRO A 322 -9.44 31.30 -6.12
C PRO A 322 -9.52 30.86 -4.65
N GLU A 323 -10.70 30.39 -4.20
CA GLU A 323 -11.01 29.96 -2.83
C GLU A 323 -12.02 28.80 -2.82
N LEU A 324 -12.36 28.28 -1.62
CA LEU A 324 -13.33 27.20 -1.50
C LEU A 324 -14.70 27.61 -2.04
N SER A 325 -15.29 26.75 -2.85
CA SER A 325 -16.55 26.96 -3.54
C SER A 325 -17.64 25.99 -3.06
N ALA A 326 -18.90 26.40 -3.16
CA ALA A 326 -20.04 25.54 -2.92
C ALA A 326 -20.13 24.44 -4.02
N PRO A 327 -20.60 23.22 -3.70
CA PRO A 327 -20.76 22.15 -4.67
C PRO A 327 -22.03 22.32 -5.53
N SER A 328 -22.20 23.52 -6.15
CA SER A 328 -23.27 23.71 -7.09
C SER A 328 -23.00 22.97 -8.41
N THR A 329 -24.06 22.71 -9.18
CA THR A 329 -23.96 22.07 -10.49
C THR A 329 -22.94 22.75 -11.40
N GLU A 330 -22.95 24.13 -11.39
CA GLU A 330 -22.04 24.93 -12.19
C GLU A 330 -20.59 24.78 -11.73
N ASN A 331 -20.34 24.83 -10.42
CA ASN A 331 -19.00 24.71 -9.85
C ASN A 331 -18.43 23.29 -10.05
N ILE A 332 -19.27 22.26 -9.93
CA ILE A 332 -18.88 20.87 -10.22
C ILE A 332 -18.52 20.72 -11.70
N ALA A 333 -19.32 21.28 -12.60
CA ALA A 333 -19.03 21.26 -14.03
C ALA A 333 -17.73 22.00 -14.36
N ALA A 334 -17.51 23.18 -13.76
CA ALA A 334 -16.28 23.95 -13.94
C ALA A 334 -15.04 23.22 -13.41
N ALA A 335 -15.14 22.52 -12.28
CA ALA A 335 -14.07 21.71 -11.72
C ALA A 335 -13.69 20.52 -12.63
N LYS A 336 -14.68 19.84 -13.21
CA LYS A 336 -14.46 18.76 -14.18
C LYS A 336 -13.78 19.28 -15.45
N ASP A 337 -14.30 20.37 -16.02
CA ASP A 337 -13.72 21.01 -17.22
C ASP A 337 -12.28 21.48 -16.98
N PHE A 338 -11.99 21.99 -15.77
CA PHE A 338 -10.63 22.34 -15.36
C PHE A 338 -9.67 21.14 -15.42
N LEU A 339 -10.06 19.96 -14.90
CA LEU A 339 -9.22 18.76 -14.95
C LEU A 339 -9.07 18.21 -16.38
N ASP A 340 -10.14 18.20 -17.16
CA ASP A 340 -10.15 17.68 -18.53
C ASP A 340 -9.23 18.48 -19.46
N LYS A 341 -9.15 19.80 -19.24
CA LYS A 341 -8.29 20.70 -20.00
C LYS A 341 -6.82 20.70 -19.57
N ARG A 342 -6.45 19.99 -18.49
CA ARG A 342 -5.05 19.97 -18.03
C ARG A 342 -4.16 19.18 -18.98
N VAL A 343 -3.11 19.83 -19.45
CA VAL A 343 -2.03 19.21 -20.23
C VAL A 343 -0.85 19.03 -19.29
N SER A 344 -0.29 17.82 -19.27
CA SER A 344 0.89 17.50 -18.45
C SER A 344 2.11 18.30 -18.91
N LEU A 345 2.81 18.93 -17.96
CA LEU A 345 4.11 19.55 -18.20
C LEU A 345 5.29 18.60 -17.88
N GLY A 346 5.00 17.35 -17.59
CA GLY A 346 5.95 16.27 -17.46
C GLY A 346 6.31 15.94 -16.01
N TRP A 347 6.82 16.86 -15.23
CA TRP A 347 7.43 16.58 -13.92
C TRP A 347 6.50 16.99 -12.76
N THR A 348 6.70 16.37 -11.57
CA THR A 348 5.92 16.68 -10.37
C THR A 348 6.81 17.31 -9.30
N ASN A 349 6.46 18.53 -8.86
CA ASN A 349 7.05 19.18 -7.69
C ASN A 349 6.07 19.14 -6.51
N LEU A 350 6.04 18.01 -5.82
CA LEU A 350 5.06 17.74 -4.77
C LEU A 350 5.29 18.61 -3.52
N ASP A 351 6.54 18.95 -3.20
CA ASP A 351 6.88 19.88 -2.11
C ASP A 351 6.17 21.23 -2.29
N ARG A 352 6.23 21.77 -3.51
CA ARG A 352 5.57 23.04 -3.85
C ARG A 352 4.06 22.93 -3.79
N GLY A 353 3.53 21.85 -4.34
CA GLY A 353 2.08 21.62 -4.35
C GLY A 353 1.48 21.56 -2.95
N LEU A 354 2.11 20.81 -2.05
CA LEU A 354 1.66 20.70 -0.67
C LEU A 354 1.86 22.00 0.12
N ALA A 355 2.94 22.76 -0.15
CA ALA A 355 3.12 24.09 0.42
C ALA A 355 1.99 25.06 0.01
N ASP A 356 1.57 25.01 -1.25
CA ASP A 356 0.47 25.83 -1.75
C ASP A 356 -0.89 25.39 -1.16
N VAL A 357 -1.12 24.08 -0.99
CA VAL A 357 -2.29 23.55 -0.27
C VAL A 357 -2.33 24.06 1.16
N ILE A 358 -1.21 24.00 1.89
CA ILE A 358 -1.13 24.43 3.30
C ILE A 358 -1.47 25.92 3.44
N LYS A 359 -1.09 26.73 2.47
CA LYS A 359 -1.43 28.17 2.44
C LYS A 359 -2.90 28.44 2.18
N LYS A 360 -3.55 27.63 1.31
CA LYS A 360 -4.93 27.84 0.88
C LYS A 360 -5.98 27.11 1.72
N ALA A 361 -5.64 25.92 2.21
CA ALA A 361 -6.57 25.08 2.94
C ALA A 361 -6.86 25.66 4.35
N PRO A 362 -8.12 25.76 4.77
CA PRO A 362 -8.47 26.08 6.16
C PRO A 362 -7.87 25.09 7.16
N ASN A 363 -7.72 25.50 8.42
CA ASN A 363 -7.11 24.67 9.45
C ASN A 363 -7.89 23.39 9.78
N ASP A 364 -9.15 23.31 9.41
CA ASP A 364 -10.05 22.17 9.61
C ASP A 364 -10.36 21.42 8.29
N ALA A 365 -9.60 21.70 7.23
CA ALA A 365 -9.81 21.07 5.94
C ALA A 365 -9.37 19.61 5.91
N GLN A 366 -10.07 18.80 5.13
CA GLN A 366 -9.67 17.48 4.69
C GLN A 366 -8.97 17.63 3.33
N VAL A 367 -7.69 17.31 3.28
CA VAL A 367 -6.87 17.41 2.08
C VAL A 367 -6.74 16.03 1.45
N ILE A 368 -7.05 15.90 0.17
CA ILE A 368 -6.95 14.64 -0.57
C ILE A 368 -5.97 14.82 -1.73
N TYR A 369 -4.82 14.19 -1.65
CA TYR A 369 -3.90 14.05 -2.78
C TYR A 369 -4.31 12.84 -3.62
N ILE A 370 -4.40 13.01 -4.94
CA ILE A 370 -4.78 11.95 -5.88
C ILE A 370 -3.71 11.86 -6.97
N GLY A 371 -2.87 10.83 -6.89
CA GLY A 371 -1.74 10.65 -7.81
C GLY A 371 -0.97 9.36 -7.55
N ASP A 372 0.24 9.24 -8.08
CA ASP A 372 1.12 8.08 -7.85
C ASP A 372 2.23 8.34 -6.80
N GLY A 373 2.34 9.56 -6.31
CA GLY A 373 3.33 9.95 -5.30
C GLY A 373 4.78 9.99 -5.81
N ILE A 374 5.01 9.85 -7.12
CA ILE A 374 6.34 9.84 -7.70
C ILE A 374 6.83 11.28 -7.84
N VAL A 375 7.78 11.67 -6.98
CA VAL A 375 8.42 12.99 -7.04
C VAL A 375 9.50 12.97 -8.12
N SER A 376 9.34 13.77 -9.17
CA SER A 376 10.26 13.81 -10.30
C SER A 376 11.00 15.16 -10.45
N ALA A 377 10.62 16.17 -9.68
CA ALA A 377 11.27 17.47 -9.63
C ALA A 377 11.70 17.83 -8.21
N GLY A 378 12.86 18.47 -8.06
CA GLY A 378 13.45 18.79 -6.77
C GLY A 378 14.26 17.62 -6.18
N ASP A 379 14.24 17.48 -4.85
CA ASP A 379 14.85 16.32 -4.18
C ASP A 379 13.89 15.13 -4.24
N THR A 380 14.24 14.12 -5.02
CA THR A 380 13.41 12.96 -5.32
C THR A 380 13.50 11.85 -4.27
N ASP A 381 14.24 12.04 -3.19
CA ASP A 381 14.36 11.06 -2.10
C ASP A 381 13.07 11.02 -1.26
N PRO A 382 12.33 9.90 -1.22
CA PRO A 382 11.05 9.80 -0.52
C PRO A 382 11.16 10.05 0.98
N ALA A 383 12.22 9.59 1.64
CA ALA A 383 12.38 9.76 3.08
C ALA A 383 12.69 11.23 3.45
N ARG A 384 13.49 11.91 2.63
CA ARG A 384 13.74 13.35 2.81
C ARG A 384 12.49 14.17 2.50
N PHE A 385 11.69 13.77 1.51
CA PHE A 385 10.42 14.40 1.24
C PHE A 385 9.52 14.38 2.48
N VAL A 386 9.35 13.23 3.13
CA VAL A 386 8.53 13.12 4.34
C VAL A 386 9.02 14.05 5.44
N LYS A 387 10.34 14.11 5.70
CA LYS A 387 10.93 15.03 6.69
C LYS A 387 10.67 16.51 6.36
N ARG A 388 10.78 16.89 5.07
CA ARG A 388 10.46 18.27 4.64
C ARG A 388 8.99 18.59 4.85
N LEU A 389 8.10 17.64 4.55
CA LEU A 389 6.66 17.80 4.72
C LEU A 389 6.28 17.97 6.20
N GLU A 390 6.83 17.15 7.08
CA GLU A 390 6.67 17.29 8.54
C GLU A 390 7.15 18.68 9.03
N SER A 391 8.30 19.13 8.54
CA SER A 391 8.82 20.46 8.87
C SER A 391 7.91 21.59 8.37
N LEU A 392 7.35 21.44 7.19
CA LEU A 392 6.44 22.41 6.57
C LEU A 392 5.14 22.56 7.38
N VAL A 393 4.59 21.46 7.89
CA VAL A 393 3.38 21.44 8.70
C VAL A 393 3.66 21.91 10.14
N GLY A 394 4.84 21.55 10.69
CA GLY A 394 5.25 21.88 12.06
C GLY A 394 5.68 23.36 12.26
N GLN A 395 5.98 24.10 11.20
CA GLN A 395 6.39 25.52 11.26
C GLN A 395 5.23 26.51 11.53
N GLY A 396 4.00 26.02 11.53
CA GLY A 396 2.85 26.82 11.98
C GLY A 396 2.89 27.00 13.50
N ASN A 397 3.63 27.99 14.02
CA ASN A 397 3.56 28.48 15.40
C ASN A 397 2.16 29.05 15.74
N SER A 398 1.11 28.35 15.39
CA SER A 398 -0.26 28.71 15.78
C SER A 398 -0.54 28.12 17.15
N PRO A 399 -1.07 28.91 18.10
CA PRO A 399 -1.53 28.40 19.40
C PRO A 399 -2.65 27.34 19.27
N ASN A 400 -3.25 27.22 18.10
CA ASN A 400 -4.17 26.14 17.76
C ASN A 400 -3.48 25.15 16.81
N PRO A 401 -3.26 23.89 17.21
CA PRO A 401 -2.71 22.86 16.33
C PRO A 401 -3.61 22.71 15.10
N SER A 402 -3.00 22.60 13.92
CA SER A 402 -3.74 22.37 12.69
C SER A 402 -4.58 21.10 12.84
N MET A 403 -5.88 21.23 12.61
CA MET A 403 -6.82 20.11 12.59
C MET A 403 -6.97 19.50 11.19
N ARG A 404 -6.13 19.94 10.22
CA ARG A 404 -6.13 19.38 8.86
C ARG A 404 -5.77 17.91 8.89
N SER A 405 -6.47 17.12 8.10
CA SER A 405 -6.09 15.74 7.83
C SER A 405 -5.76 15.60 6.35
N PHE A 406 -4.67 14.89 6.04
CA PHE A 406 -4.24 14.66 4.68
C PHE A 406 -4.47 13.19 4.33
N HIS A 407 -5.13 12.95 3.22
CA HIS A 407 -5.38 11.63 2.66
C HIS A 407 -4.65 11.50 1.35
N ALA A 408 -4.19 10.29 1.04
CA ALA A 408 -3.51 10.01 -0.21
C ALA A 408 -4.25 8.88 -0.94
N VAL A 409 -4.60 9.13 -2.20
CA VAL A 409 -5.28 8.17 -3.07
C VAL A 409 -4.38 7.88 -4.26
N SER A 410 -3.87 6.65 -4.33
CA SER A 410 -3.11 6.23 -5.50
C SER A 410 -4.02 5.73 -6.59
N VAL A 411 -3.67 6.06 -7.83
CA VAL A 411 -4.31 5.58 -9.04
C VAL A 411 -3.31 4.81 -9.90
N GLY A 412 -3.74 3.67 -10.41
CA GLY A 412 -2.86 2.72 -11.12
C GLY A 412 -2.07 1.81 -10.18
N ASN A 413 -1.29 0.91 -10.77
CA ASN A 413 -0.60 -0.18 -10.06
C ASN A 413 0.78 0.22 -9.50
N ILE A 414 1.36 1.33 -9.96
CA ILE A 414 2.68 1.81 -9.55
C ILE A 414 2.53 3.12 -8.79
N SER A 415 3.03 3.16 -7.56
CA SER A 415 3.02 4.36 -6.73
C SER A 415 4.16 4.35 -5.72
N GLU A 416 4.57 5.55 -5.24
CA GLU A 416 5.58 5.68 -4.20
C GLU A 416 4.94 5.64 -2.81
N SER A 417 4.96 4.44 -2.20
CA SER A 417 4.26 4.19 -0.95
C SER A 417 4.78 5.02 0.24
N THR A 418 6.08 5.33 0.28
CA THR A 418 6.68 6.16 1.34
C THR A 418 6.13 7.58 1.30
N VAL A 419 6.02 8.16 0.11
CA VAL A 419 5.45 9.50 -0.10
C VAL A 419 3.96 9.49 0.25
N MET A 420 3.19 8.50 -0.23
CA MET A 420 1.75 8.40 0.04
C MET A 420 1.47 8.28 1.55
N LYS A 421 2.23 7.44 2.25
CA LYS A 421 2.12 7.29 3.71
C LYS A 421 2.56 8.54 4.45
N GLY A 422 3.64 9.19 3.99
CA GLY A 422 4.10 10.46 4.55
C GLY A 422 3.03 11.55 4.46
N ILE A 423 2.36 11.68 3.32
CA ILE A 423 1.23 12.62 3.17
C ILE A 423 0.10 12.26 4.14
N ALA A 424 -0.32 11.00 4.18
CA ALA A 424 -1.44 10.56 5.02
C ALA A 424 -1.13 10.60 6.53
N SER A 425 0.14 10.60 6.93
CA SER A 425 0.53 10.73 8.35
C SER A 425 0.20 12.09 8.95
N ILE A 426 0.01 13.11 8.11
CA ILE A 426 -0.31 14.46 8.56
C ILE A 426 -1.77 14.53 8.99
N GLY A 427 -1.99 14.81 10.25
CA GLY A 427 -3.35 14.94 10.81
C GLY A 427 -4.15 13.64 10.84
N GLY A 428 -3.52 12.49 10.55
CA GLY A 428 -4.12 11.17 10.68
C GLY A 428 -5.13 10.83 9.59
N GLY A 429 -4.77 11.10 8.36
CA GLY A 429 -5.54 10.63 7.21
C GLY A 429 -5.22 9.18 6.83
N SER A 430 -5.70 8.75 5.68
CA SER A 430 -5.55 7.39 5.20
C SER A 430 -4.93 7.32 3.80
N VAL A 431 -4.25 6.21 3.52
CA VAL A 431 -3.83 5.84 2.17
C VAL A 431 -4.85 4.88 1.58
N ARG A 432 -5.23 5.12 0.34
CA ARG A 432 -6.13 4.26 -0.43
C ARG A 432 -5.61 4.07 -1.84
N SER A 433 -5.98 2.95 -2.47
CA SER A 433 -5.59 2.64 -3.84
C SER A 433 -6.82 2.37 -4.69
N VAL A 434 -6.84 2.98 -5.86
CA VAL A 434 -7.80 2.68 -6.91
C VAL A 434 -7.20 1.59 -7.79
N GLY A 435 -7.91 0.50 -7.95
CA GLY A 435 -7.49 -0.64 -8.78
C GLY A 435 -8.31 -1.88 -8.45
N GLY A 436 -8.42 -2.80 -9.37
CA GLY A 436 -9.21 -4.00 -9.18
C GLY A 436 -10.69 -3.73 -8.92
N GLU A 437 -11.21 -4.37 -7.91
CA GLU A 437 -12.59 -4.17 -7.44
C GLU A 437 -12.74 -2.88 -6.61
N GLN A 438 -11.62 -2.25 -6.22
CA GLN A 438 -11.58 -0.92 -5.61
C GLN A 438 -11.72 0.14 -6.71
N THR A 439 -12.91 0.26 -7.27
CA THR A 439 -13.20 1.28 -8.29
C THR A 439 -13.08 2.69 -7.71
N PRO A 440 -12.84 3.74 -8.54
CA PRO A 440 -12.79 5.12 -8.08
C PRO A 440 -14.02 5.51 -7.24
N VAL A 441 -15.19 5.03 -7.64
CA VAL A 441 -16.48 5.28 -6.93
C VAL A 441 -16.49 4.65 -5.54
N VAL A 442 -16.05 3.40 -5.42
CA VAL A 442 -16.00 2.69 -4.13
C VAL A 442 -15.03 3.39 -3.19
N VAL A 443 -13.82 3.66 -3.67
CA VAL A 443 -12.76 4.33 -2.87
C VAL A 443 -13.20 5.73 -2.43
N ALA A 444 -13.83 6.50 -3.30
CA ALA A 444 -14.32 7.84 -2.95
C ALA A 444 -15.40 7.79 -1.87
N LYS A 445 -16.38 6.91 -1.97
CA LYS A 445 -17.44 6.74 -0.98
C LYS A 445 -16.92 6.26 0.37
N GLU A 446 -16.01 5.28 0.37
CA GLU A 446 -15.36 4.79 1.59
C GLU A 446 -14.54 5.89 2.28
N LEU A 447 -13.80 6.69 1.50
CA LEU A 447 -13.01 7.79 2.05
C LEU A 447 -13.92 8.88 2.65
N LEU A 448 -14.98 9.25 1.96
CA LEU A 448 -15.95 10.24 2.49
C LEU A 448 -16.62 9.76 3.77
N ASN A 449 -16.98 8.48 3.86
CA ASN A 449 -17.53 7.90 5.08
C ASN A 449 -16.52 7.95 6.24
N GLU A 450 -15.25 7.70 5.97
CA GLU A 450 -14.17 7.81 6.96
C GLU A 450 -13.99 9.27 7.42
N ILE A 451 -13.94 10.22 6.51
CA ILE A 451 -13.76 11.65 6.79
C ILE A 451 -14.93 12.21 7.63
N ALA A 452 -16.14 11.73 7.40
CA ALA A 452 -17.33 12.18 8.11
C ALA A 452 -17.40 11.70 9.57
N GLN A 453 -16.57 10.72 9.97
CA GLN A 453 -16.60 10.11 11.30
C GLN A 453 -15.59 10.74 12.26
N PRO A 454 -15.92 10.89 13.55
CA PRO A 454 -14.97 11.37 14.54
C PRO A 454 -13.91 10.29 14.81
N GLY A 455 -12.67 10.54 14.39
CA GLY A 455 -11.53 9.69 14.67
C GLY A 455 -10.93 9.90 16.07
N LEU A 456 -9.98 9.05 16.43
CA LEU A 456 -9.15 9.17 17.63
C LEU A 456 -7.98 10.10 17.33
N ARG A 457 -7.80 11.13 18.15
CA ARG A 457 -6.76 12.17 18.02
C ARG A 457 -5.89 12.26 19.26
N ASP A 458 -4.76 12.91 19.14
CA ASP A 458 -3.81 13.13 20.26
C ASP A 458 -3.44 11.81 20.94
N ILE A 459 -3.11 10.79 20.13
CA ILE A 459 -2.90 9.43 20.61
C ILE A 459 -1.56 9.33 21.31
N ASN A 460 -1.59 8.83 22.54
CA ASN A 460 -0.39 8.48 23.31
C ASN A 460 -0.44 7.02 23.72
N VAL A 461 0.70 6.33 23.63
CA VAL A 461 0.84 4.92 24.04
C VAL A 461 1.85 4.81 25.16
N GLU A 462 1.41 4.24 26.27
CA GLU A 462 2.22 3.96 27.47
C GLU A 462 2.40 2.45 27.62
N PHE A 463 3.63 2.03 27.87
CA PHE A 463 3.98 0.64 28.15
C PHE A 463 4.31 0.50 29.62
N ARG A 464 3.43 -0.16 30.41
CA ARG A 464 3.63 -0.39 31.85
C ARG A 464 4.17 -1.77 32.11
N GLY A 465 5.22 -1.86 32.93
CA GLY A 465 5.86 -3.13 33.24
C GLY A 465 6.67 -3.74 32.11
N LEU A 466 6.92 -2.97 31.06
CA LEU A 466 7.67 -3.39 29.87
C LEU A 466 8.80 -2.39 29.57
N LYS A 467 9.99 -2.89 29.33
CA LYS A 467 11.09 -2.09 28.76
C LYS A 467 11.06 -2.22 27.25
N VAL A 468 10.53 -1.21 26.60
CA VAL A 468 10.44 -1.14 25.14
C VAL A 468 11.60 -0.29 24.61
N ALA A 469 12.37 -0.83 23.67
CA ALA A 469 13.57 -0.17 23.15
C ALA A 469 13.27 0.77 21.97
N ALA A 470 12.35 0.38 21.09
CA ALA A 470 11.95 1.17 19.93
C ALA A 470 10.55 0.76 19.48
N VAL A 471 9.71 1.75 19.23
CA VAL A 471 8.33 1.57 18.73
C VAL A 471 8.17 2.37 17.45
N TYR A 472 7.58 1.76 16.44
CA TYR A 472 7.29 2.40 15.17
C TYR A 472 5.81 2.29 14.79
N PRO A 473 5.20 3.36 14.31
CA PRO A 473 5.75 4.71 14.23
C PRO A 473 6.01 5.31 15.63
N GLU A 474 7.05 6.14 15.77
CA GLU A 474 7.39 6.81 17.04
C GLU A 474 6.26 7.74 17.53
N ARG A 475 5.54 8.32 16.59
CA ARG A 475 4.34 9.12 16.84
C ARG A 475 3.18 8.51 16.08
N LEU A 476 2.11 8.23 16.80
CA LEU A 476 0.89 7.76 16.17
C LEU A 476 0.18 8.91 15.45
N PRO A 477 -0.20 8.71 14.18
CA PRO A 477 -1.14 9.59 13.52
C PRO A 477 -2.50 9.53 14.22
N ASN A 478 -3.37 10.50 13.95
CA ASN A 478 -4.77 10.34 14.28
C ASN A 478 -5.34 9.11 13.54
N VAL A 479 -6.26 8.41 14.14
CA VAL A 479 -6.82 7.17 13.57
C VAL A 479 -8.32 7.36 13.38
N ALA A 480 -8.78 7.25 12.15
CA ALA A 480 -10.19 7.35 11.84
C ALA A 480 -10.97 6.19 12.49
N ALA A 481 -12.23 6.44 12.84
CA ALA A 481 -13.10 5.42 13.44
C ALA A 481 -13.23 4.21 12.49
N GLY A 482 -13.15 3.00 13.04
CA GLY A 482 -13.25 1.76 12.27
C GLY A 482 -12.02 1.45 11.40
N THR A 483 -10.97 2.29 11.42
CA THR A 483 -9.68 1.98 10.80
C THR A 483 -8.70 1.41 11.83
N GLN A 484 -7.69 0.70 11.37
CA GLN A 484 -6.71 0.10 12.24
C GLN A 484 -5.35 0.77 12.08
N GLN A 485 -4.73 1.08 13.22
CA GLN A 485 -3.34 1.49 13.30
C GLN A 485 -2.49 0.37 13.90
N ILE A 486 -1.36 0.10 13.28
CA ILE A 486 -0.41 -0.91 13.74
C ILE A 486 0.83 -0.21 14.28
N LEU A 487 1.28 -0.68 15.46
CA LEU A 487 2.58 -0.35 15.99
C LEU A 487 3.40 -1.63 16.11
N VAL A 488 4.68 -1.52 15.85
CA VAL A 488 5.64 -2.60 16.09
C VAL A 488 6.72 -2.08 17.03
N GLY A 489 7.07 -2.88 18.03
CA GLY A 489 8.06 -2.51 19.02
C GLY A 489 9.01 -3.65 19.33
N ARG A 490 10.21 -3.30 19.80
CA ARG A 490 11.17 -4.23 20.39
C ARG A 490 11.11 -4.08 21.90
N TYR A 491 10.95 -5.18 22.63
CA TYR A 491 11.05 -5.18 24.07
C TYR A 491 12.30 -5.92 24.54
N LEU A 492 12.83 -5.50 25.67
CA LEU A 492 13.97 -6.14 26.32
C LEU A 492 13.45 -7.19 27.29
N PRO A 493 13.70 -8.49 27.06
CA PRO A 493 13.27 -9.53 27.97
C PRO A 493 14.10 -9.48 29.27
N GLU A 494 13.54 -8.96 30.33
CA GLU A 494 14.08 -9.05 31.69
C GLU A 494 13.38 -10.21 32.42
N GLY A 495 13.85 -11.43 32.20
CA GLY A 495 13.28 -12.65 32.80
C GLY A 495 12.18 -13.30 31.96
N LYS A 496 11.85 -14.57 32.29
CA LYS A 496 10.95 -15.41 31.48
C LYS A 496 9.45 -15.06 31.62
N ASP A 497 9.06 -14.20 32.56
CA ASP A 497 7.68 -14.06 33.04
C ASP A 497 7.18 -12.61 33.04
N GLN A 498 7.57 -11.80 32.07
CA GLN A 498 7.09 -10.42 32.02
C GLN A 498 5.61 -10.36 31.65
N VAL A 499 4.83 -9.79 32.56
CA VAL A 499 3.46 -9.36 32.32
C VAL A 499 3.45 -7.83 32.31
N GLY A 500 2.89 -7.25 31.26
CA GLY A 500 2.78 -5.81 31.14
C GLY A 500 1.39 -5.38 30.70
N GLU A 501 1.18 -4.08 30.65
CA GLU A 501 -0.03 -3.45 30.15
C GLU A 501 0.35 -2.38 29.13
N ILE A 502 -0.35 -2.37 28.00
CA ILE A 502 -0.28 -1.31 27.01
C ILE A 502 -1.51 -0.44 27.18
N ILE A 503 -1.31 0.85 27.38
CA ILE A 503 -2.36 1.82 27.59
C ILE A 503 -2.32 2.81 26.44
N VAL A 504 -3.44 2.95 25.76
CA VAL A 504 -3.63 3.94 24.69
C VAL A 504 -4.61 4.98 25.18
N THR A 505 -4.20 6.24 25.16
CA THR A 505 -5.04 7.39 25.49
C THR A 505 -5.17 8.29 24.28
N GLY A 506 -6.28 9.00 24.17
CA GLY A 506 -6.53 9.94 23.08
C GLY A 506 -7.81 10.72 23.29
N LYS A 507 -8.24 11.45 22.26
CA LYS A 507 -9.50 12.21 22.26
C LYS A 507 -10.37 11.78 21.08
N ARG A 508 -11.65 11.57 21.34
CA ARG A 508 -12.69 11.41 20.32
C ARG A 508 -13.59 12.64 20.35
N GLY A 509 -13.45 13.51 19.35
CA GLY A 509 -14.04 14.84 19.45
C GLY A 509 -13.48 15.61 20.63
N THR A 510 -14.31 15.88 21.65
CA THR A 510 -13.93 16.54 22.92
C THR A 510 -13.73 15.56 24.09
N GLU A 511 -14.12 14.30 23.93
CA GLU A 511 -14.10 13.29 24.98
C GLU A 511 -12.71 12.61 25.05
N ALA A 512 -12.14 12.54 26.27
CA ALA A 512 -10.93 11.78 26.51
C ALA A 512 -11.28 10.28 26.60
N VAL A 513 -10.57 9.46 25.86
CA VAL A 513 -10.77 8.01 25.83
C VAL A 513 -9.49 7.28 26.24
N ARG A 514 -9.67 6.10 26.83
CA ARG A 514 -8.57 5.24 27.26
C ARG A 514 -8.89 3.80 26.93
N TYR A 515 -7.95 3.14 26.28
CA TYR A 515 -7.98 1.71 25.96
C TYR A 515 -6.79 1.04 26.62
N SER A 516 -6.91 -0.22 27.02
CA SER A 516 -5.77 -0.97 27.54
C SER A 516 -5.83 -2.44 27.17
N ALA A 517 -4.67 -3.05 27.02
CA ALA A 517 -4.50 -4.49 26.80
C ALA A 517 -3.37 -5.02 27.68
N LYS A 518 -3.62 -6.14 28.33
CA LYS A 518 -2.58 -6.88 29.06
C LYS A 518 -1.82 -7.76 28.10
N ILE A 519 -0.52 -7.87 28.29
CA ILE A 519 0.35 -8.74 27.53
C ILE A 519 1.13 -9.65 28.48
N ASN A 520 1.19 -10.94 28.15
CA ASN A 520 1.99 -11.93 28.82
C ASN A 520 3.02 -12.51 27.85
N PHE A 521 4.30 -12.25 28.07
CA PHE A 521 5.37 -12.71 27.19
C PHE A 521 5.70 -14.20 27.33
N LYS A 522 5.13 -14.91 28.32
CA LYS A 522 5.15 -16.38 28.35
C LYS A 522 4.49 -17.00 27.12
N GLU A 523 3.50 -16.31 26.58
CA GLU A 523 2.70 -16.73 25.43
C GLU A 523 3.33 -16.29 24.10
N ALA A 524 4.54 -15.71 24.14
CA ALA A 524 5.25 -15.27 22.94
C ALA A 524 5.70 -16.47 22.11
N GLU A 525 5.12 -16.64 20.93
CA GLU A 525 5.43 -17.72 20.01
C GLU A 525 6.52 -17.31 19.01
N GLU A 526 7.35 -18.27 18.62
CA GLU A 526 8.30 -18.10 17.50
C GLU A 526 7.59 -18.02 16.14
N GLY A 527 6.31 -18.43 16.06
CA GLY A 527 5.50 -18.49 14.85
C GLY A 527 5.23 -17.14 14.17
N ASN A 528 5.36 -16.02 14.90
CA ASN A 528 5.08 -14.67 14.39
C ASN A 528 6.33 -14.00 13.79
N SER A 529 7.12 -14.73 13.01
CA SER A 529 8.42 -14.29 12.45
C SER A 529 8.35 -13.08 11.51
N PHE A 530 7.15 -12.63 11.15
CA PHE A 530 6.92 -11.41 10.37
C PHE A 530 7.09 -10.14 11.20
N ILE A 531 6.86 -10.18 12.53
CA ILE A 531 6.93 -9.00 13.41
C ILE A 531 8.33 -8.36 13.42
N PRO A 532 9.43 -9.11 13.57
CA PRO A 532 10.78 -8.56 13.45
C PRO A 532 11.04 -7.87 12.10
N ARG A 533 10.48 -8.40 11.01
CA ARG A 533 10.64 -7.81 9.67
C ARG A 533 9.87 -6.51 9.52
N LEU A 534 8.64 -6.44 10.05
CA LEU A 534 7.86 -5.20 10.08
C LEU A 534 8.56 -4.14 10.93
N TRP A 535 9.13 -4.55 12.07
CA TRP A 535 9.89 -3.65 12.93
C TRP A 535 11.14 -3.10 12.21
N ALA A 536 11.93 -3.97 11.58
CA ALA A 536 13.12 -3.57 10.82
C ALA A 536 12.81 -2.62 9.64
N ARG A 537 11.59 -2.72 9.08
CA ARG A 537 11.14 -1.79 8.04
C ARG A 537 10.74 -0.42 8.59
N GLY A 538 10.23 -0.37 9.82
CA GLY A 538 9.87 0.88 10.49
C GLY A 538 11.10 1.69 10.93
N HIS A 539 12.21 1.00 11.20
CA HIS A 539 13.50 1.60 11.59
C HIS A 539 14.22 2.13 10.35
#